data_e88c3f325265313ccbfe47d23b3bb434
#
_entry.id   e88c3f325265313ccbfe47d23b3bb434
#
_cell.length_a   1.000
_cell.length_b   1.000
_cell.length_c   1.000
_cell.angle_alpha   90.00
_cell.angle_beta   90.00
_cell.angle_gamma   90.00
#
_symmetry.space_group_name_H-M   'P 1'
#
loop_
_entity.id
_entity.type
_entity.pdbx_description
1 polymer ?
#
loop_
_entity_poly.entity_id
_entity_poly.type
_entity_poly.pdbx_seq_one_letter_code
_entity_poly.pdbx_strand_id
1 'polypeptide(L)'
;MGIPSCSIYAKELITEYGVKKIIRVGSCGAVRMDVKVRDVIIGLGACTDSKVNRIRFKDNDFAAIADFDMTQAAVQAAKEKGKQVRVGNLFSADLFYTPDFDMFDVMEKYGILGVEMEAAGIYGVAAEYGAKALCICTVSDHIRTHEQTTAEERQLTFNDMIEIAL
;
A
#
# COMPACT_ATOMS: atom_id res chain seq x y z
N MET A 1 3.70 -1.07 -11.28
CA MET A 1 3.57 0.25 -11.96
C MET A 1 4.57 1.25 -11.36
N GLY A 2 4.68 1.32 -10.06
CA GLY A 2 5.60 2.17 -9.32
C GLY A 2 5.09 3.59 -9.10
N ILE A 3 5.69 4.27 -8.10
CA ILE A 3 5.27 5.62 -7.67
C ILE A 3 5.21 6.63 -8.81
N PRO A 4 6.19 6.74 -9.72
CA PRO A 4 6.13 7.76 -10.78
C PRO A 4 4.92 7.58 -11.69
N SER A 5 4.65 6.37 -12.14
CA SER A 5 3.53 6.08 -13.06
C SER A 5 2.17 6.22 -12.37
N CYS A 6 2.00 5.65 -11.17
CA CYS A 6 0.74 5.76 -10.45
C CYS A 6 0.40 7.21 -10.07
N SER A 7 1.42 8.05 -9.83
CA SER A 7 1.24 9.47 -9.57
C SER A 7 0.65 10.23 -10.76
N ILE A 8 1.01 9.86 -11.99
CA ILE A 8 0.41 10.44 -13.21
C ILE A 8 -1.08 10.10 -13.24
N TYR A 9 -1.43 8.82 -13.16
CA TYR A 9 -2.83 8.38 -13.23
C TYR A 9 -3.67 8.96 -12.08
N ALA A 10 -3.15 8.94 -10.85
CA ALA A 10 -3.86 9.49 -9.70
C ALA A 10 -4.14 10.99 -9.87
N LYS A 11 -3.15 11.76 -10.34
CA LYS A 11 -3.33 13.18 -10.63
C LYS A 11 -4.41 13.40 -11.70
N GLU A 12 -4.32 12.73 -12.85
CA GLU A 12 -5.28 12.90 -13.94
C GLU A 12 -6.70 12.50 -13.53
N LEU A 13 -6.86 11.40 -12.79
CA LEU A 13 -8.16 11.01 -12.24
C LEU A 13 -8.77 12.09 -11.35
N ILE A 14 -7.96 12.75 -10.53
CA ILE A 14 -8.44 13.82 -9.66
C ILE A 14 -8.72 15.10 -10.44
N THR A 15 -7.78 15.56 -11.28
CA THR A 15 -7.86 16.88 -11.91
C THR A 15 -8.77 16.91 -13.14
N GLU A 16 -8.73 15.86 -13.98
CA GLU A 16 -9.48 15.82 -15.24
C GLU A 16 -10.85 15.14 -15.08
N TYR A 17 -10.94 14.15 -14.21
CA TYR A 17 -12.18 13.38 -14.02
C TYR A 17 -12.92 13.69 -12.71
N GLY A 18 -12.36 14.56 -11.88
CA GLY A 18 -12.99 14.99 -10.63
C GLY A 18 -13.11 13.93 -9.56
N VAL A 19 -12.29 12.86 -9.62
CA VAL A 19 -12.29 11.78 -8.64
C VAL A 19 -11.93 12.35 -7.26
N LYS A 20 -12.70 11.98 -6.23
CA LYS A 20 -12.53 12.47 -4.85
C LYS A 20 -11.94 11.42 -3.92
N LYS A 21 -12.05 10.14 -4.27
CA LYS A 21 -11.53 9.02 -3.48
C LYS A 21 -10.81 8.04 -4.38
N ILE A 22 -9.62 7.62 -3.98
CA ILE A 22 -8.82 6.62 -4.69
C ILE A 22 -8.51 5.49 -3.71
N ILE A 23 -8.83 4.25 -4.09
CA ILE A 23 -8.41 3.06 -3.36
C ILE A 23 -7.48 2.27 -4.27
N ARG A 24 -6.23 2.07 -3.81
CA ARG A 24 -5.32 1.10 -4.42
C ARG A 24 -5.66 -0.27 -3.85
N VAL A 25 -6.01 -1.18 -4.72
CA VAL A 25 -6.20 -2.60 -4.39
C VAL A 25 -5.13 -3.40 -5.12
N GLY A 26 -4.31 -4.15 -4.40
CA GLY A 26 -3.18 -4.84 -5.00
C GLY A 26 -2.51 -5.85 -4.07
N SER A 27 -1.36 -6.37 -4.50
CA SER A 27 -0.54 -7.27 -3.70
C SER A 27 0.62 -6.56 -3.03
N CYS A 28 1.19 -7.22 -2.00
CA CYS A 28 2.43 -6.82 -1.34
C CYS A 28 3.22 -8.06 -0.88
N GLY A 29 4.52 -7.91 -0.68
CA GLY A 29 5.36 -8.90 -0.01
C GLY A 29 5.39 -8.66 1.50
N ALA A 30 5.20 -9.69 2.33
CA ALA A 30 5.30 -9.56 3.77
C ALA A 30 6.75 -9.40 4.23
N VAL A 31 6.98 -8.53 5.24
CA VAL A 31 8.29 -8.32 5.86
C VAL A 31 8.33 -8.91 7.26
N ARG A 32 7.33 -8.62 8.09
CA ARG A 32 7.26 -9.09 9.48
C ARG A 32 6.91 -10.57 9.56
N MET A 33 7.59 -11.30 10.43
CA MET A 33 7.40 -12.76 10.59
C MET A 33 5.99 -13.19 11.06
N ASP A 34 5.23 -12.29 11.69
CA ASP A 34 3.86 -12.56 12.12
C ASP A 34 2.81 -12.28 11.04
N VAL A 35 3.20 -11.66 9.92
CA VAL A 35 2.34 -11.45 8.75
C VAL A 35 2.43 -12.67 7.85
N LYS A 36 1.30 -13.18 7.40
CA LYS A 36 1.23 -14.42 6.62
C LYS A 36 0.77 -14.16 5.19
N VAL A 37 1.16 -15.06 4.29
CA VAL A 37 0.63 -15.09 2.93
C VAL A 37 -0.90 -15.16 2.99
N ARG A 38 -1.58 -14.39 2.17
CA ARG A 38 -3.03 -14.14 2.12
C ARG A 38 -3.59 -13.22 3.22
N ASP A 39 -2.79 -12.73 4.18
CA ASP A 39 -3.25 -11.66 5.06
C ASP A 39 -3.64 -10.42 4.23
N VAL A 40 -4.68 -9.73 4.67
CA VAL A 40 -5.08 -8.44 4.09
C VAL A 40 -4.54 -7.31 4.95
N ILE A 41 -3.84 -6.37 4.32
CA ILE A 41 -3.24 -5.21 4.98
C ILE A 41 -3.93 -3.93 4.49
N ILE A 42 -4.40 -3.14 5.44
CA ILE A 42 -4.86 -1.76 5.22
C ILE A 42 -3.68 -0.85 5.55
N GLY A 43 -3.15 -0.14 4.56
CA GLY A 43 -1.99 0.73 4.68
C GLY A 43 -2.35 2.06 5.32
N LEU A 44 -2.13 2.18 6.65
CA LEU A 44 -2.37 3.43 7.37
C LEU A 44 -1.38 4.53 6.98
N GLY A 45 -0.13 4.16 6.77
CA GLY A 45 0.91 5.03 6.26
C GLY A 45 1.84 4.26 5.32
N ALA A 46 2.64 4.97 4.56
CA ALA A 46 3.61 4.38 3.65
C ALA A 46 4.97 5.08 3.74
N CYS A 47 5.97 4.35 4.21
CA CYS A 47 7.37 4.74 4.05
C CYS A 47 7.81 4.53 2.60
N THR A 48 8.91 5.15 2.18
CA THR A 48 9.42 4.96 0.81
C THR A 48 10.90 5.35 0.70
N ASP A 49 11.59 4.71 -0.20
CA ASP A 49 12.91 5.10 -0.70
C ASP A 49 12.83 6.06 -1.89
N SER A 50 11.63 6.24 -2.46
CA SER A 50 11.40 7.15 -3.59
C SER A 50 11.56 8.61 -3.18
N LYS A 51 12.17 9.40 -4.07
CA LYS A 51 12.28 10.85 -3.89
C LYS A 51 11.08 11.64 -4.41
N VAL A 52 10.07 10.98 -4.99
CA VAL A 52 8.94 11.67 -5.64
C VAL A 52 8.23 12.62 -4.69
N ASN A 53 7.87 12.16 -3.50
CA ASN A 53 7.22 13.03 -2.50
C ASN A 53 8.16 14.13 -1.99
N ARG A 54 9.45 13.85 -1.78
CA ARG A 54 10.43 14.87 -1.36
C ARG A 54 10.58 15.98 -2.41
N ILE A 55 10.68 15.63 -3.69
CA ILE A 55 10.76 16.60 -4.79
C ILE A 55 9.52 17.50 -4.80
N ARG A 56 8.32 16.90 -4.67
CA ARG A 56 7.05 17.66 -4.64
C ARG A 56 6.92 18.55 -3.39
N PHE A 57 7.45 18.08 -2.26
CA PHE A 57 7.39 18.77 -0.96
C PHE A 57 8.66 19.61 -0.66
N LYS A 58 9.33 20.09 -1.73
CA LYS A 58 10.52 20.97 -1.68
C LYS A 58 11.63 20.41 -0.77
N ASP A 59 11.96 19.14 -0.98
CA ASP A 59 13.00 18.36 -0.29
C ASP A 59 12.78 18.16 1.23
N ASN A 60 11.56 18.36 1.69
CA ASN A 60 11.16 17.99 3.05
C ASN A 60 10.58 16.57 3.09
N ASP A 61 10.56 15.98 4.28
CA ASP A 61 9.89 14.69 4.49
C ASP A 61 8.38 14.88 4.54
N PHE A 62 7.67 14.11 3.74
CA PHE A 62 6.22 14.11 3.68
C PHE A 62 5.65 12.88 4.40
N ALA A 63 4.72 13.09 5.32
CA ALA A 63 4.00 12.00 5.97
C ALA A 63 2.93 11.44 5.02
N ALA A 64 3.27 10.40 4.27
CA ALA A 64 2.34 9.71 3.37
C ALA A 64 1.37 8.84 4.18
N ILE A 65 0.20 9.38 4.52
CA ILE A 65 -0.84 8.74 5.32
C ILE A 65 -2.14 8.58 4.55
N ALA A 66 -2.87 7.52 4.85
CA ALA A 66 -4.21 7.26 4.32
C ALA A 66 -5.24 8.23 4.90
N ASP A 67 -6.35 8.43 4.19
CA ASP A 67 -7.52 9.11 4.75
C ASP A 67 -8.11 8.30 5.90
N PHE A 68 -8.37 8.98 7.03
CA PHE A 68 -8.82 8.33 8.25
C PHE A 68 -10.23 7.72 8.10
N ASP A 69 -11.16 8.46 7.50
CA ASP A 69 -12.53 7.96 7.32
C ASP A 69 -12.57 6.73 6.42
N MET A 70 -11.78 6.73 5.33
CA MET A 70 -11.66 5.57 4.44
C MET A 70 -11.04 4.38 5.16
N THR A 71 -10.03 4.61 5.99
CA THR A 71 -9.40 3.56 6.81
C THR A 71 -10.41 2.95 7.78
N GLN A 72 -11.18 3.77 8.50
CA GLN A 72 -12.23 3.28 9.40
C GLN A 72 -13.32 2.51 8.66
N ALA A 73 -13.77 3.01 7.52
CA ALA A 73 -14.77 2.33 6.70
C ALA A 73 -14.28 0.95 6.24
N ALA A 74 -13.03 0.84 5.77
CA ALA A 74 -12.45 -0.43 5.36
C ALA A 74 -12.33 -1.43 6.52
N VAL A 75 -11.92 -0.98 7.71
CA VAL A 75 -11.87 -1.84 8.91
C VAL A 75 -13.26 -2.31 9.30
N GLN A 76 -14.26 -1.45 9.22
CA GLN A 76 -15.65 -1.80 9.54
C GLN A 76 -16.21 -2.80 8.51
N ALA A 77 -15.98 -2.57 7.22
CA ALA A 77 -16.38 -3.49 6.16
C ALA A 77 -15.75 -4.89 6.33
N ALA A 78 -14.46 -4.94 6.71
CA ALA A 78 -13.80 -6.20 7.01
C ALA A 78 -14.48 -6.96 8.16
N LYS A 79 -14.82 -6.26 9.25
CA LYS A 79 -15.52 -6.85 10.41
C LYS A 79 -16.90 -7.40 10.02
N GLU A 80 -17.69 -6.65 9.27
CA GLU A 80 -19.02 -7.04 8.82
C GLU A 80 -19.00 -8.28 7.91
N LYS A 81 -17.92 -8.41 7.13
CA LYS A 81 -17.68 -9.58 6.27
C LYS A 81 -16.98 -10.74 6.99
N GLY A 82 -16.69 -10.60 8.29
CA GLY A 82 -15.96 -11.63 9.06
C GLY A 82 -14.52 -11.83 8.64
N LYS A 83 -13.91 -10.85 7.96
CA LYS A 83 -12.53 -10.89 7.49
C LYS A 83 -11.58 -10.27 8.52
N GLN A 84 -10.44 -10.92 8.73
CA GLN A 84 -9.38 -10.35 9.55
C GLN A 84 -8.49 -9.47 8.68
N VAL A 85 -8.16 -8.30 9.19
CA VAL A 85 -7.24 -7.36 8.50
C VAL A 85 -6.17 -6.88 9.47
N ARG A 86 -5.02 -6.55 8.93
CA ARG A 86 -3.94 -5.86 9.62
C ARG A 86 -3.96 -4.39 9.20
N VAL A 87 -3.81 -3.50 10.16
CA VAL A 87 -3.72 -2.05 9.89
C VAL A 87 -2.35 -1.57 10.33
N GLY A 88 -1.59 -0.94 9.44
CA GLY A 88 -0.26 -0.45 9.78
C GLY A 88 0.49 0.09 8.57
N ASN A 89 1.79 0.31 8.75
CA ASN A 89 2.62 0.92 7.73
C ASN A 89 3.06 -0.09 6.65
N LEU A 90 3.03 0.39 5.41
CA LEU A 90 3.64 -0.24 4.25
C LEU A 90 4.97 0.44 3.92
N PHE A 91 5.73 -0.17 3.03
CA PHE A 91 6.88 0.44 2.40
C PHE A 91 6.69 0.41 0.87
N SER A 92 6.68 1.57 0.25
CA SER A 92 6.60 1.71 -1.21
C SER A 92 8.01 1.80 -1.77
N ALA A 93 8.48 0.71 -2.38
CA ALA A 93 9.82 0.59 -2.94
C ALA A 93 9.89 1.05 -4.40
N ASP A 94 10.97 1.70 -4.80
CA ASP A 94 11.24 2.02 -6.20
C ASP A 94 11.79 0.80 -6.97
N LEU A 95 12.47 -0.13 -6.29
CA LEU A 95 13.07 -1.31 -6.90
C LEU A 95 12.40 -2.59 -6.41
N PHE A 96 11.89 -3.40 -7.35
CA PHE A 96 11.43 -4.75 -7.05
C PHE A 96 12.60 -5.68 -6.69
N TYR A 97 13.70 -5.60 -7.44
CA TYR A 97 14.94 -6.32 -7.16
C TYR A 97 15.92 -5.39 -6.44
N THR A 98 15.77 -5.30 -5.12
CA THR A 98 16.65 -4.46 -4.32
C THR A 98 18.04 -5.10 -4.18
N PRO A 99 19.13 -4.31 -4.29
CA PRO A 99 20.47 -4.78 -3.94
C PRO A 99 20.75 -4.76 -2.44
N ASP A 100 19.90 -4.11 -1.65
CA ASP A 100 20.05 -3.91 -0.20
C ASP A 100 19.05 -4.79 0.57
N PHE A 101 19.48 -6.01 0.89
CA PHE A 101 18.65 -6.95 1.65
C PHE A 101 18.58 -6.62 3.14
N ASP A 102 19.56 -5.88 3.69
CA ASP A 102 19.60 -5.50 5.10
C ASP A 102 18.47 -4.51 5.42
N MET A 103 17.95 -3.82 4.41
CA MET A 103 16.81 -2.92 4.55
C MET A 103 15.55 -3.63 5.07
N PHE A 104 15.37 -4.92 4.78
CA PHE A 104 14.24 -5.68 5.31
C PHE A 104 14.32 -5.89 6.82
N ASP A 105 15.52 -5.96 7.40
CA ASP A 105 15.73 -6.02 8.85
C ASP A 105 15.33 -4.68 9.49
N VAL A 106 15.68 -3.59 8.85
CA VAL A 106 15.27 -2.25 9.29
C VAL A 106 13.76 -2.10 9.21
N MET A 107 13.14 -2.50 8.10
CA MET A 107 11.68 -2.44 7.93
C MET A 107 10.95 -3.24 9.02
N GLU A 108 11.39 -4.47 9.31
CA GLU A 108 10.81 -5.29 10.38
C GLU A 108 10.94 -4.63 11.75
N LYS A 109 12.13 -4.10 12.06
CA LYS A 109 12.40 -3.38 13.33
C LYS A 109 11.47 -2.17 13.51
N TYR A 110 11.10 -1.48 12.43
CA TYR A 110 10.18 -0.34 12.44
C TYR A 110 8.71 -0.75 12.26
N GLY A 111 8.41 -2.04 12.26
CA GLY A 111 7.04 -2.56 12.25
C GLY A 111 6.34 -2.44 10.90
N ILE A 112 7.08 -2.33 9.79
CA ILE A 112 6.52 -2.35 8.45
C ILE A 112 5.88 -3.72 8.19
N LEU A 113 4.62 -3.74 7.77
CA LEU A 113 3.87 -4.98 7.54
C LEU A 113 4.22 -5.62 6.19
N GLY A 114 4.38 -4.82 5.17
CA GLY A 114 4.66 -5.30 3.82
C GLY A 114 5.23 -4.25 2.89
N VAL A 115 5.77 -4.72 1.77
CA VAL A 115 6.38 -3.91 0.71
C VAL A 115 5.50 -3.97 -0.52
N GLU A 116 5.21 -2.82 -1.09
CA GLU A 116 4.54 -2.61 -2.36
C GLU A 116 5.23 -1.45 -3.10
N MET A 117 4.66 -0.87 -4.14
CA MET A 117 5.39 0.07 -4.98
C MET A 117 4.63 1.38 -5.30
N GLU A 118 3.48 1.68 -4.65
CA GLU A 118 2.61 2.80 -5.07
C GLU A 118 2.02 3.66 -3.95
N ALA A 119 1.72 3.10 -2.79
CA ALA A 119 0.91 3.73 -1.75
C ALA A 119 1.42 5.12 -1.34
N ALA A 120 2.74 5.27 -1.11
CA ALA A 120 3.32 6.54 -0.72
C ALA A 120 3.10 7.64 -1.77
N GLY A 121 3.19 7.29 -3.06
CA GLY A 121 2.93 8.22 -4.16
C GLY A 121 1.47 8.63 -4.26
N ILE A 122 0.56 7.67 -4.15
CA ILE A 122 -0.89 7.93 -4.21
C ILE A 122 -1.34 8.82 -3.04
N TYR A 123 -0.84 8.57 -1.82
CA TYR A 123 -1.13 9.41 -0.66
C TYR A 123 -0.61 10.84 -0.84
N GLY A 124 0.60 10.98 -1.39
CA GLY A 124 1.18 12.30 -1.69
C GLY A 124 0.37 13.09 -2.72
N VAL A 125 -0.03 12.44 -3.81
CA VAL A 125 -0.86 13.08 -4.85
C VAL A 125 -2.24 13.44 -4.31
N ALA A 126 -2.89 12.54 -3.59
CA ALA A 126 -4.21 12.80 -3.02
C ALA A 126 -4.18 14.01 -2.08
N ALA A 127 -3.17 14.10 -1.21
CA ALA A 127 -3.00 15.24 -0.31
C ALA A 127 -2.79 16.56 -1.07
N GLU A 128 -1.96 16.55 -2.12
CA GLU A 128 -1.65 17.74 -2.91
C GLU A 128 -2.89 18.31 -3.63
N TYR A 129 -3.78 17.44 -4.10
CA TYR A 129 -4.97 17.83 -4.88
C TYR A 129 -6.29 17.74 -4.08
N GLY A 130 -6.23 17.59 -2.76
CA GLY A 130 -7.41 17.61 -1.89
C GLY A 130 -8.36 16.41 -2.07
N ALA A 131 -7.83 15.28 -2.50
CA ALA A 131 -8.56 14.02 -2.59
C ALA A 131 -8.24 13.11 -1.40
N LYS A 132 -9.03 12.03 -1.23
CA LYS A 132 -8.84 11.01 -0.21
C LYS A 132 -8.22 9.77 -0.83
N ALA A 133 -7.33 9.09 -0.13
CA ALA A 133 -6.71 7.87 -0.63
C ALA A 133 -6.57 6.79 0.44
N LEU A 134 -6.63 5.54 -0.01
CA LEU A 134 -6.41 4.34 0.79
C LEU A 134 -5.68 3.28 -0.03
N CYS A 135 -4.85 2.47 0.62
CA CYS A 135 -4.23 1.29 0.03
C CYS A 135 -4.66 0.04 0.82
N ILE A 136 -5.17 -0.95 0.11
CA ILE A 136 -5.51 -2.27 0.65
C ILE A 136 -4.74 -3.31 -0.15
N CYS A 137 -3.93 -4.13 0.52
CA CYS A 137 -3.12 -5.14 -0.13
C CYS A 137 -3.42 -6.53 0.42
N THR A 138 -3.37 -7.54 -0.45
CA THR A 138 -3.25 -8.93 -0.02
C THR A 138 -1.78 -9.37 -0.12
N VAL A 139 -1.30 -10.05 0.90
CA VAL A 139 0.05 -10.60 0.92
C VAL A 139 0.17 -11.73 -0.08
N SER A 140 0.97 -11.55 -1.13
CA SER A 140 1.22 -12.54 -2.19
C SER A 140 2.39 -13.45 -1.90
N ASP A 141 3.38 -12.94 -1.18
CA ASP A 141 4.62 -13.62 -0.86
C ASP A 141 5.21 -13.10 0.45
N HIS A 142 6.06 -13.90 1.06
CA HIS A 142 6.78 -13.51 2.26
C HIS A 142 8.28 -13.41 1.95
N ILE A 143 8.82 -12.20 2.01
CA ILE A 143 10.18 -11.88 1.55
C ILE A 143 11.24 -12.71 2.31
N ARG A 144 11.03 -12.98 3.60
CA ARG A 144 12.00 -13.69 4.43
C ARG A 144 11.86 -15.21 4.40
N THR A 145 10.64 -15.73 4.34
CA THR A 145 10.40 -17.19 4.35
C THR A 145 10.37 -17.78 2.95
N HIS A 146 10.31 -16.93 1.92
CA HIS A 146 10.15 -17.29 0.51
C HIS A 146 8.86 -18.08 0.21
N GLU A 147 7.90 -18.06 1.15
CA GLU A 147 6.55 -18.57 0.89
C GLU A 147 5.87 -17.64 -0.12
N GLN A 148 5.16 -18.19 -1.09
CA GLN A 148 4.49 -17.41 -2.12
C GLN A 148 3.22 -18.09 -2.63
N THR A 149 2.27 -17.28 -3.09
CA THR A 149 1.10 -17.76 -3.82
C THR A 149 1.46 -18.00 -5.28
N THR A 150 0.75 -18.92 -5.94
CA THR A 150 0.83 -19.10 -7.39
C THR A 150 0.21 -17.91 -8.11
N ALA A 151 0.53 -17.74 -9.40
CA ALA A 151 -0.10 -16.72 -10.25
C ALA A 151 -1.62 -16.91 -10.35
N GLU A 152 -2.07 -18.16 -10.41
CA GLU A 152 -3.49 -18.54 -10.47
C GLU A 152 -4.20 -18.18 -9.16
N GLU A 153 -3.62 -18.49 -8.00
CA GLU A 153 -4.17 -18.09 -6.70
C GLU A 153 -4.30 -16.57 -6.58
N ARG A 154 -3.30 -15.80 -7.01
CA ARG A 154 -3.38 -14.33 -7.00
C ARG A 154 -4.54 -13.80 -7.83
N GLN A 155 -4.83 -14.44 -8.96
CA GLN A 155 -5.90 -14.04 -9.87
C GLN A 155 -7.29 -14.43 -9.35
N LEU A 156 -7.42 -15.57 -8.66
CA LEU A 156 -8.71 -16.15 -8.29
C LEU A 156 -9.12 -15.93 -6.84
N THR A 157 -8.16 -15.71 -5.90
CA THR A 157 -8.43 -15.75 -4.47
C THR A 157 -8.24 -14.43 -3.72
N PHE A 158 -7.77 -13.37 -4.37
CA PHE A 158 -7.57 -12.08 -3.71
C PHE A 158 -8.85 -11.23 -3.66
N ASN A 159 -10.01 -11.90 -3.50
CA ASN A 159 -11.31 -11.22 -3.48
C ASN A 159 -11.55 -10.46 -2.18
N ASP A 160 -10.98 -10.89 -1.06
CA ASP A 160 -11.22 -10.26 0.25
C ASP A 160 -10.87 -8.75 0.25
N MET A 161 -9.73 -8.38 -0.34
CA MET A 161 -9.33 -6.97 -0.43
C MET A 161 -10.28 -6.16 -1.33
N ILE A 162 -10.82 -6.78 -2.39
CA ILE A 162 -11.77 -6.14 -3.31
C ILE A 162 -13.10 -5.93 -2.61
N GLU A 163 -13.59 -6.95 -1.91
CA GLU A 163 -14.84 -6.88 -1.15
C GLU A 163 -14.80 -5.85 -0.02
N ILE A 164 -13.63 -5.64 0.59
CA ILE A 164 -13.42 -4.62 1.61
C ILE A 164 -13.38 -3.22 1.01
N ALA A 165 -12.87 -3.09 -0.23
CA ALA A 165 -12.74 -1.82 -0.92
C ALA A 165 -14.05 -1.29 -1.52
N LEU A 166 -15.02 -2.16 -1.78
CA LEU A 166 -16.35 -1.85 -2.33
C LEU A 166 -17.38 -1.55 -1.24
#